data_472137860c58cf813014fc04f84f6b6c
#
_entry.id   472137860c58cf813014fc04f84f6b6c
#
_cell.length_a   1.000
_cell.length_b   1.000
_cell.length_c   1.000
_cell.angle_alpha   90.00
_cell.angle_beta   90.00
_cell.angle_gamma   90.00
#
_symmetry.space_group_name_H-M   'P 1'
#
loop_
_entity.id
_entity.type
_entity.pdbx_description
1 polymer ?
#
loop_
_entity_poly.entity_id
_entity_poly.type
_entity_poly.pdbx_seq_one_letter_code
_entity_poly.pdbx_strand_id
1 'polypeptide(L)'
;MDIAGQVFIVTGAASGLGEGTARMLASEGARVVIADVQADKGQALARELGGAFAQCDVTQEADGQAAVAQAVSMGKLMGLVNCAGIAIGMKTVGKDGAHALAQFAKVININLVGSFNMIRLAAEAMCKNEPEPTGERGVLISTASVAAYDGQIGQAAYAASKGGIVGMTLPIARKRSMDRTLARSGDG
;
A
#
# COMPACT_ATOMS: atom_id res chain seq x y z
N MET A 1 -16.77 9.42 0.88
CA MET A 1 -16.64 7.97 0.57
C MET A 1 -17.14 7.18 1.77
N ASP A 2 -18.07 6.25 1.58
CA ASP A 2 -18.53 5.31 2.61
C ASP A 2 -17.58 4.09 2.65
N ILE A 3 -17.30 3.57 3.85
CA ILE A 3 -16.43 2.39 4.06
C ILE A 3 -17.26 1.10 4.01
N ALA A 4 -18.48 1.14 4.54
CA ALA A 4 -19.33 -0.03 4.69
C ALA A 4 -19.62 -0.72 3.34
N GLY A 5 -19.43 -2.04 3.31
CA GLY A 5 -19.65 -2.87 2.11
C GLY A 5 -18.59 -2.76 1.01
N GLN A 6 -17.67 -1.80 1.10
CA GLN A 6 -16.58 -1.62 0.13
C GLN A 6 -15.42 -2.57 0.39
N VAL A 7 -14.60 -2.80 -0.64
CA VAL A 7 -13.42 -3.66 -0.51
C VAL A 7 -12.16 -2.84 -0.33
N PHE A 8 -11.34 -3.23 0.63
CA PHE A 8 -10.03 -2.62 0.92
C PHE A 8 -8.93 -3.68 0.91
N ILE A 9 -7.79 -3.33 0.33
CA ILE A 9 -6.56 -4.13 0.46
C ILE A 9 -5.68 -3.44 1.51
N VAL A 10 -5.18 -4.22 2.48
CA VAL A 10 -4.16 -3.75 3.43
C VAL A 10 -2.92 -4.63 3.26
N THR A 11 -1.78 -4.02 2.90
CA THR A 11 -0.50 -4.74 2.79
C THR A 11 0.24 -4.74 4.12
N GLY A 12 1.03 -5.79 4.40
CA GLY A 12 1.67 -5.97 5.70
C GLY A 12 0.64 -6.15 6.82
N ALA A 13 -0.52 -6.72 6.49
CA ALA A 13 -1.69 -6.74 7.35
C ALA A 13 -1.68 -7.85 8.41
N ALA A 14 -0.72 -8.77 8.38
CA ALA A 14 -0.65 -9.86 9.36
C ALA A 14 -0.10 -9.43 10.73
N SER A 15 0.28 -8.15 10.89
CA SER A 15 0.82 -7.64 12.17
C SER A 15 0.82 -6.10 12.23
N GLY A 16 0.98 -5.56 13.44
CA GLY A 16 1.27 -4.16 13.71
C GLY A 16 0.26 -3.17 13.13
N LEU A 17 0.74 -2.12 12.45
CA LEU A 17 -0.12 -1.08 11.88
C LEU A 17 -1.09 -1.63 10.82
N GLY A 18 -0.64 -2.58 9.99
CA GLY A 18 -1.48 -3.21 8.98
C GLY A 18 -2.62 -4.00 9.59
N GLU A 19 -2.36 -4.80 10.63
CA GLU A 19 -3.38 -5.54 11.37
C GLU A 19 -4.38 -4.57 12.03
N GLY A 20 -3.89 -3.55 12.75
CA GLY A 20 -4.75 -2.54 13.37
C GLY A 20 -5.65 -1.84 12.34
N THR A 21 -5.10 -1.50 11.18
CA THR A 21 -5.86 -0.89 10.06
C THR A 21 -6.92 -1.85 9.51
N ALA A 22 -6.57 -3.12 9.31
CA ALA A 22 -7.51 -4.13 8.80
C ALA A 22 -8.69 -4.33 9.77
N ARG A 23 -8.41 -4.41 11.07
CA ARG A 23 -9.42 -4.52 12.12
C ARG A 23 -10.35 -3.31 12.15
N MET A 24 -9.79 -2.11 12.09
CA MET A 24 -10.57 -0.87 12.05
C MET A 24 -11.50 -0.84 10.82
N LEU A 25 -10.98 -1.11 9.62
CA LEU A 25 -11.78 -1.13 8.41
C LEU A 25 -12.91 -2.18 8.48
N ALA A 26 -12.62 -3.37 9.01
CA ALA A 26 -13.64 -4.41 9.18
C ALA A 26 -14.71 -3.99 10.21
N SER A 27 -14.35 -3.32 11.29
CA SER A 27 -15.32 -2.81 12.28
C SER A 27 -16.24 -1.73 11.71
N GLU A 28 -15.79 -1.01 10.68
CA GLU A 28 -16.60 -0.04 9.92
C GLU A 28 -17.36 -0.69 8.75
N GLY A 29 -17.41 -2.02 8.70
CA GLY A 29 -18.18 -2.78 7.72
C GLY A 29 -17.51 -2.97 6.35
N ALA A 30 -16.22 -2.69 6.20
CA ALA A 30 -15.48 -3.02 5.00
C ALA A 30 -15.23 -4.51 4.86
N ARG A 31 -15.11 -4.98 3.62
CA ARG A 31 -14.51 -6.29 3.29
C ARG A 31 -13.03 -6.12 3.04
N VAL A 32 -12.19 -6.79 3.83
CA VAL A 32 -10.75 -6.56 3.82
C VAL A 32 -10.01 -7.74 3.20
N VAL A 33 -9.09 -7.45 2.28
CA VAL A 33 -8.06 -8.38 1.82
C VAL A 33 -6.80 -8.14 2.63
N ILE A 34 -6.42 -9.15 3.41
CA ILE A 34 -5.20 -9.22 4.21
C ILE A 34 -4.07 -9.66 3.28
N ALA A 35 -3.24 -8.72 2.83
CA ALA A 35 -2.13 -9.00 1.91
C ALA A 35 -0.80 -9.03 2.71
N ASP A 36 -0.21 -10.20 2.89
CA ASP A 36 1.01 -10.38 3.69
C ASP A 36 1.81 -11.62 3.25
N VAL A 37 3.10 -11.62 3.53
CA VAL A 37 3.97 -12.79 3.34
C VAL A 37 3.78 -13.86 4.42
N GLN A 38 3.24 -13.50 5.60
CA GLN A 38 3.04 -14.39 6.75
C GLN A 38 1.69 -15.13 6.62
N ALA A 39 1.70 -16.27 5.90
CA ALA A 39 0.48 -17.00 5.56
C ALA A 39 -0.37 -17.39 6.80
N ASP A 40 0.22 -17.97 7.81
CA ASP A 40 -0.52 -18.49 8.98
C ASP A 40 -1.27 -17.37 9.72
N LYS A 41 -0.56 -16.26 10.00
CA LYS A 41 -1.16 -15.12 10.68
C LYS A 41 -2.18 -14.39 9.81
N GLY A 42 -1.86 -14.19 8.53
CA GLY A 42 -2.75 -13.51 7.61
C GLY A 42 -4.05 -14.28 7.39
N GLN A 43 -3.98 -15.60 7.23
CA GLN A 43 -5.17 -16.45 7.12
C GLN A 43 -6.01 -16.49 8.40
N ALA A 44 -5.35 -16.52 9.57
CA ALA A 44 -6.07 -16.46 10.86
C ALA A 44 -6.83 -15.15 11.00
N LEU A 45 -6.18 -14.01 10.71
CA LEU A 45 -6.82 -12.69 10.76
C LEU A 45 -7.95 -12.55 9.73
N ALA A 46 -7.74 -13.03 8.50
CA ALA A 46 -8.77 -12.98 7.47
C ALA A 46 -10.04 -13.75 7.89
N ARG A 47 -9.89 -14.95 8.48
CA ARG A 47 -11.02 -15.73 9.01
C ARG A 47 -11.74 -14.99 10.14
N GLU A 48 -10.97 -14.40 11.06
CA GLU A 48 -11.51 -13.65 12.20
C GLU A 48 -12.35 -12.45 11.74
N LEU A 49 -11.88 -11.73 10.72
CA LEU A 49 -12.54 -10.52 10.22
C LEU A 49 -13.61 -10.79 9.13
N GLY A 50 -13.84 -12.06 8.74
CA GLY A 50 -14.72 -12.38 7.62
C GLY A 50 -14.22 -11.86 6.28
N GLY A 51 -12.92 -11.58 6.16
CA GLY A 51 -12.24 -11.09 4.97
C GLY A 51 -11.58 -12.20 4.15
N ALA A 52 -10.65 -11.83 3.28
CA ALA A 52 -9.85 -12.75 2.49
C ALA A 52 -8.36 -12.57 2.75
N PHE A 53 -7.57 -13.62 2.56
CA PHE A 53 -6.11 -13.57 2.63
C PHE A 53 -5.52 -13.71 1.24
N ALA A 54 -4.58 -12.84 0.90
CA ALA A 54 -3.71 -12.95 -0.26
C ALA A 54 -2.26 -13.08 0.22
N GLN A 55 -1.60 -14.20 -0.06
CA GLN A 55 -0.15 -14.28 0.14
C GLN A 55 0.51 -13.33 -0.85
N CYS A 56 1.21 -12.33 -0.34
CA CYS A 56 1.69 -11.22 -1.16
C CYS A 56 3.05 -10.70 -0.67
N ASP A 57 4.08 -10.96 -1.46
CA ASP A 57 5.30 -10.17 -1.42
C ASP A 57 5.08 -8.95 -2.34
N VAL A 58 4.98 -7.77 -1.76
CA VAL A 58 4.69 -6.53 -2.50
C VAL A 58 5.74 -6.21 -3.57
N THR A 59 6.93 -6.80 -3.50
CA THR A 59 8.00 -6.65 -4.50
C THR A 59 7.77 -7.50 -5.75
N GLN A 60 6.84 -8.48 -5.69
CA GLN A 60 6.50 -9.35 -6.81
C GLN A 60 5.24 -8.85 -7.51
N GLU A 61 5.36 -8.61 -8.81
CA GLU A 61 4.22 -8.12 -9.62
C GLU A 61 3.05 -9.12 -9.61
N ALA A 62 3.34 -10.40 -9.77
CA ALA A 62 2.33 -11.45 -9.83
C ALA A 62 1.51 -11.54 -8.52
N ASP A 63 2.16 -11.40 -7.37
CA ASP A 63 1.48 -11.43 -6.07
C ASP A 63 0.57 -10.22 -5.91
N GLY A 64 1.04 -9.04 -6.30
CA GLY A 64 0.22 -7.82 -6.31
C GLY A 64 -1.00 -7.94 -7.24
N GLN A 65 -0.82 -8.50 -8.44
CA GLN A 65 -1.92 -8.76 -9.38
C GLN A 65 -2.94 -9.73 -8.77
N ALA A 66 -2.48 -10.80 -8.14
CA ALA A 66 -3.36 -11.78 -7.49
C ALA A 66 -4.17 -11.15 -6.34
N ALA A 67 -3.52 -10.34 -5.49
CA ALA A 67 -4.20 -9.65 -4.39
C ALA A 67 -5.27 -8.67 -4.89
N VAL A 68 -4.98 -7.91 -5.96
CA VAL A 68 -5.95 -6.99 -6.57
C VAL A 68 -7.08 -7.76 -7.25
N ALA A 69 -6.79 -8.84 -7.97
CA ALA A 69 -7.83 -9.67 -8.60
C ALA A 69 -8.77 -10.28 -7.56
N GLN A 70 -8.22 -10.76 -6.43
CA GLN A 70 -9.02 -11.26 -5.30
C GLN A 70 -9.92 -10.16 -4.73
N ALA A 71 -9.41 -8.96 -4.52
CA ALA A 71 -10.21 -7.85 -4.01
C ALA A 71 -11.35 -7.48 -4.97
N VAL A 72 -11.07 -7.40 -6.28
CA VAL A 72 -12.09 -7.11 -7.30
C VAL A 72 -13.16 -8.20 -7.36
N SER A 73 -12.80 -9.48 -7.15
CA SER A 73 -13.79 -10.58 -7.09
C SER A 73 -14.72 -10.50 -5.88
N MET A 74 -14.28 -9.84 -4.80
CA MET A 74 -15.11 -9.62 -3.61
C MET A 74 -16.08 -8.44 -3.78
N GLY A 75 -15.83 -7.53 -4.71
CA GLY A 75 -16.67 -6.35 -4.99
C GLY A 75 -15.87 -5.13 -5.41
N LYS A 76 -16.45 -3.94 -5.20
CA LYS A 76 -15.86 -2.67 -5.59
C LYS A 76 -14.61 -2.39 -4.74
N LEU A 77 -13.42 -2.47 -5.35
CA LEU A 77 -12.17 -2.09 -4.69
C LEU A 77 -12.12 -0.57 -4.54
N MET A 78 -12.28 -0.10 -3.30
CA MET A 78 -12.31 1.34 -2.98
C MET A 78 -11.10 1.83 -2.22
N GLY A 79 -10.30 0.94 -1.63
CA GLY A 79 -9.14 1.38 -0.87
C GLY A 79 -7.93 0.45 -0.96
N LEU A 80 -6.75 1.06 -0.95
CA LEU A 80 -5.47 0.40 -0.70
C LEU A 80 -4.77 1.13 0.44
N VAL A 81 -4.36 0.37 1.47
CA VAL A 81 -3.50 0.89 2.55
C VAL A 81 -2.18 0.14 2.54
N ASN A 82 -1.11 0.82 2.17
CA ASN A 82 0.25 0.29 2.17
C ASN A 82 0.87 0.40 3.56
N CYS A 83 0.88 -0.73 4.30
CA CYS A 83 1.56 -0.86 5.58
C CYS A 83 2.78 -1.80 5.51
N ALA A 84 2.93 -2.58 4.43
CA ALA A 84 4.10 -3.43 4.24
C ALA A 84 5.39 -2.60 4.25
N GLY A 85 6.33 -3.01 5.09
CA GLY A 85 7.61 -2.34 5.19
C GLY A 85 8.50 -2.92 6.27
N ILE A 86 9.79 -2.66 6.12
CA ILE A 86 10.83 -3.07 7.07
C ILE A 86 11.71 -1.88 7.45
N ALA A 87 12.32 -1.96 8.62
CA ALA A 87 13.37 -1.04 9.05
C ALA A 87 14.62 -1.85 9.42
N ILE A 88 15.73 -1.55 8.76
CA ILE A 88 17.04 -2.11 9.07
C ILE A 88 17.93 -0.96 9.51
N GLY A 89 18.29 -0.95 10.79
CA GLY A 89 19.20 0.06 11.34
C GLY A 89 20.66 -0.30 11.04
N MET A 90 21.32 0.46 10.15
CA MET A 90 22.72 0.24 9.82
C MET A 90 23.40 1.57 9.49
N LYS A 91 24.52 1.88 10.17
CA LYS A 91 25.32 3.09 9.91
C LYS A 91 25.93 3.04 8.51
N THR A 92 26.05 4.19 7.85
CA THR A 92 26.71 4.31 6.53
C THR A 92 28.13 3.77 6.57
N VAL A 93 28.84 4.04 7.68
CA VAL A 93 30.12 3.42 8.03
C VAL A 93 30.03 2.96 9.47
N GLY A 94 30.17 1.65 9.70
CA GLY A 94 30.18 1.01 11.01
C GLY A 94 31.57 0.50 11.39
N LYS A 95 31.67 -0.25 12.51
CA LYS A 95 32.90 -0.88 12.95
C LYS A 95 33.42 -1.93 11.95
N ASP A 96 32.48 -2.59 11.26
CA ASP A 96 32.78 -3.68 10.33
C ASP A 96 32.91 -3.19 8.87
N GLY A 97 32.92 -1.87 8.65
CA GLY A 97 33.04 -1.26 7.32
C GLY A 97 31.83 -0.53 6.82
N ALA A 98 31.72 -0.41 5.49
CA ALA A 98 30.63 0.29 4.82
C ALA A 98 29.30 -0.46 4.92
N HIS A 99 28.19 0.28 4.92
CA HIS A 99 26.83 -0.26 4.84
C HIS A 99 26.69 -1.22 3.65
N ALA A 100 26.26 -2.44 3.90
CA ALA A 100 26.05 -3.42 2.83
C ALA A 100 24.97 -2.93 1.86
N LEU A 101 25.35 -2.70 0.59
CA LEU A 101 24.47 -2.18 -0.44
C LEU A 101 23.19 -3.04 -0.60
N ALA A 102 23.31 -4.36 -0.47
CA ALA A 102 22.17 -5.28 -0.53
C ALA A 102 21.12 -5.00 0.55
N GLN A 103 21.52 -4.62 1.76
CA GLN A 103 20.58 -4.29 2.83
C GLN A 103 19.87 -2.95 2.56
N PHE A 104 20.59 -1.96 2.05
CA PHE A 104 19.98 -0.71 1.58
C PHE A 104 18.95 -0.99 0.49
N ALA A 105 19.35 -1.71 -0.56
CA ALA A 105 18.47 -2.05 -1.67
C ALA A 105 17.23 -2.84 -1.23
N LYS A 106 17.38 -3.77 -0.26
CA LYS A 106 16.25 -4.54 0.29
C LYS A 106 15.20 -3.62 0.92
N VAL A 107 15.60 -2.63 1.72
CA VAL A 107 14.67 -1.69 2.35
C VAL A 107 13.96 -0.85 1.29
N ILE A 108 14.70 -0.31 0.31
CA ILE A 108 14.12 0.46 -0.80
C ILE A 108 13.13 -0.39 -1.59
N ASN A 109 13.50 -1.62 -1.92
CA ASN A 109 12.68 -2.49 -2.75
C ASN A 109 11.35 -2.83 -2.07
N ILE A 110 11.36 -3.21 -0.80
CA ILE A 110 10.13 -3.53 -0.06
C ILE A 110 9.31 -2.26 0.18
N ASN A 111 9.90 -1.23 0.80
CA ASN A 111 9.14 -0.09 1.30
C ASN A 111 8.65 0.84 0.19
N LEU A 112 9.49 1.11 -0.82
CA LEU A 112 9.20 2.09 -1.87
C LEU A 112 8.70 1.42 -3.14
N VAL A 113 9.50 0.50 -3.71
CA VAL A 113 9.12 -0.17 -4.96
C VAL A 113 7.88 -1.03 -4.77
N GLY A 114 7.81 -1.79 -3.67
CA GLY A 114 6.64 -2.60 -3.31
C GLY A 114 5.37 -1.75 -3.12
N SER A 115 5.48 -0.61 -2.42
CA SER A 115 4.35 0.31 -2.28
C SER A 115 3.88 0.86 -3.63
N PHE A 116 4.82 1.26 -4.51
CA PHE A 116 4.48 1.72 -5.85
C PHE A 116 3.84 0.61 -6.71
N ASN A 117 4.35 -0.63 -6.60
CA ASN A 117 3.77 -1.79 -7.28
C ASN A 117 2.29 -1.96 -6.92
N MET A 118 1.98 -1.97 -5.64
CA MET A 118 0.59 -2.08 -5.18
C MET A 118 -0.28 -0.88 -5.58
N ILE A 119 0.27 0.35 -5.51
CA ILE A 119 -0.44 1.57 -5.93
C ILE A 119 -0.85 1.49 -7.40
N ARG A 120 0.08 1.17 -8.32
CA ARG A 120 -0.21 1.16 -9.75
C ARG A 120 -1.29 0.14 -10.12
N LEU A 121 -1.24 -1.06 -9.49
CA LEU A 121 -2.19 -2.14 -9.75
C LEU A 121 -3.58 -1.84 -9.18
N ALA A 122 -3.64 -1.36 -7.94
CA ALA A 122 -4.90 -0.96 -7.32
C ALA A 122 -5.52 0.25 -8.03
N ALA A 123 -4.71 1.24 -8.42
CA ALA A 123 -5.18 2.41 -9.15
C ALA A 123 -5.78 2.04 -10.51
N GLU A 124 -5.15 1.10 -11.24
CA GLU A 124 -5.69 0.59 -12.51
C GLU A 124 -7.07 -0.04 -12.32
N ALA A 125 -7.25 -0.87 -11.28
CA ALA A 125 -8.54 -1.47 -10.97
C ALA A 125 -9.57 -0.41 -10.55
N MET A 126 -9.20 0.53 -9.66
CA MET A 126 -10.07 1.61 -9.19
C MET A 126 -10.51 2.56 -10.31
N CYS A 127 -9.68 2.79 -11.34
CA CYS A 127 -10.07 3.62 -12.48
C CYS A 127 -11.27 3.06 -13.26
N LYS A 128 -11.54 1.76 -13.16
CA LYS A 128 -12.69 1.09 -13.79
C LYS A 128 -13.98 1.21 -12.98
N ASN A 129 -13.90 1.67 -11.73
CA ASN A 129 -15.09 1.89 -10.89
C ASN A 129 -15.92 3.04 -11.42
N GLU A 130 -17.24 2.95 -11.28
CA GLU A 130 -18.10 4.12 -11.35
C GLU A 130 -17.74 5.10 -10.24
N PRO A 131 -17.65 6.41 -10.53
CA PRO A 131 -17.29 7.41 -9.54
C PRO A 131 -18.35 7.53 -8.45
N GLU A 132 -17.93 7.77 -7.23
CA GLU A 132 -18.82 8.17 -6.14
C GLU A 132 -19.43 9.56 -6.42
N PRO A 133 -20.52 9.97 -5.74
CA PRO A 133 -21.13 11.29 -5.93
C PRO A 133 -20.17 12.47 -5.80
N THR A 134 -19.11 12.32 -4.99
CA THR A 134 -18.04 13.29 -4.80
C THR A 134 -16.93 13.18 -5.88
N GLY A 135 -17.08 12.20 -6.78
CA GLY A 135 -16.22 11.98 -7.96
C GLY A 135 -15.00 11.11 -7.72
N GLU A 136 -14.80 10.54 -6.52
CA GLU A 136 -13.73 9.60 -6.27
C GLU A 136 -14.07 8.21 -6.82
N ARG A 137 -13.03 7.48 -7.25
CA ARG A 137 -13.11 6.07 -7.67
C ARG A 137 -12.43 5.13 -6.68
N GLY A 138 -11.81 5.67 -5.63
CA GLY A 138 -11.09 4.96 -4.59
C GLY A 138 -10.03 5.85 -3.92
N VAL A 139 -9.40 5.32 -2.87
CA VAL A 139 -8.35 5.98 -2.10
C VAL A 139 -7.10 5.11 -2.00
N LEU A 140 -5.95 5.75 -2.11
CA LEU A 140 -4.64 5.13 -1.96
C LEU A 140 -3.94 5.78 -0.77
N ILE A 141 -3.66 5.01 0.26
CA ILE A 141 -3.01 5.47 1.49
C ILE A 141 -1.67 4.74 1.63
N SER A 142 -0.62 5.48 1.95
CA SER A 142 0.71 4.89 2.19
C SER A 142 1.27 5.39 3.52
N THR A 143 1.83 4.48 4.31
CA THR A 143 2.49 4.83 5.56
C THR A 143 3.82 5.49 5.29
N ALA A 144 3.93 6.78 5.55
CA ALA A 144 5.18 7.51 5.58
C ALA A 144 5.84 7.38 6.99
N SER A 145 6.76 8.28 7.30
CA SER A 145 7.41 8.36 8.60
C SER A 145 7.98 9.75 8.80
N VAL A 146 8.11 10.19 10.05
CA VAL A 146 8.93 11.36 10.40
C VAL A 146 10.37 11.23 9.89
N ALA A 147 10.88 10.00 9.78
CA ALA A 147 12.19 9.71 9.21
C ALA A 147 12.37 10.14 7.75
N ALA A 148 11.28 10.47 7.03
CA ALA A 148 11.34 11.07 5.70
C ALA A 148 11.96 12.48 5.74
N TYR A 149 11.89 13.16 6.87
CA TYR A 149 12.35 14.54 7.10
C TYR A 149 13.45 14.62 8.15
N ASP A 150 13.37 13.81 9.21
CA ASP A 150 14.27 13.82 10.34
C ASP A 150 14.67 12.37 10.70
N GLY A 151 15.51 11.80 9.86
CA GLY A 151 16.00 10.42 10.01
C GLY A 151 17.12 10.32 11.05
N GLN A 152 17.06 9.30 11.90
CA GLN A 152 18.07 9.02 12.92
C GLN A 152 19.32 8.34 12.33
N ILE A 153 20.42 8.33 13.10
CA ILE A 153 21.64 7.60 12.76
C ILE A 153 21.29 6.13 12.48
N GLY A 154 21.75 5.61 11.35
CA GLY A 154 21.48 4.24 10.92
C GLY A 154 20.21 4.06 10.10
N GLN A 155 19.43 5.10 9.87
CA GLN A 155 18.17 5.03 9.11
C GLN A 155 18.27 5.48 7.65
N ALA A 156 19.47 5.56 7.06
CA ALA A 156 19.63 6.07 5.70
C ALA A 156 18.69 5.38 4.67
N ALA A 157 18.66 4.05 4.66
CA ALA A 157 17.79 3.28 3.76
C ALA A 157 16.29 3.51 4.08
N TYR A 158 15.93 3.47 5.36
CA TYR A 158 14.55 3.67 5.80
C TYR A 158 14.07 5.09 5.49
N ALA A 159 14.86 6.10 5.85
CA ALA A 159 14.55 7.51 5.57
C ALA A 159 14.42 7.77 4.06
N ALA A 160 15.34 7.23 3.24
CA ALA A 160 15.25 7.32 1.79
C ALA A 160 13.96 6.68 1.25
N SER A 161 13.59 5.49 1.75
CA SER A 161 12.36 4.82 1.33
C SER A 161 11.10 5.63 1.69
N LYS A 162 11.06 6.20 2.89
CA LYS A 162 9.90 6.99 3.36
C LYS A 162 9.85 8.38 2.72
N GLY A 163 11.01 8.99 2.44
CA GLY A 163 11.11 10.20 1.62
C GLY A 163 10.62 9.97 0.18
N GLY A 164 10.96 8.82 -0.40
CA GLY A 164 10.44 8.41 -1.71
C GLY A 164 8.91 8.26 -1.74
N ILE A 165 8.30 7.67 -0.69
CA ILE A 165 6.84 7.59 -0.55
C ILE A 165 6.21 8.99 -0.52
N VAL A 166 6.75 9.91 0.26
CA VAL A 166 6.28 11.31 0.31
C VAL A 166 6.42 11.95 -1.06
N GLY A 167 7.59 11.81 -1.71
CA GLY A 167 7.86 12.40 -3.01
C GLY A 167 6.95 11.91 -4.13
N MET A 168 6.60 10.62 -4.16
CA MET A 168 5.73 10.05 -5.20
C MET A 168 4.23 10.35 -5.00
N THR A 169 3.80 10.76 -3.81
CA THR A 169 2.38 10.94 -3.49
C THR A 169 1.72 11.99 -4.39
N LEU A 170 2.31 13.16 -4.51
CA LEU A 170 1.74 14.27 -5.29
C LEU A 170 1.70 14.00 -6.81
N PRO A 171 2.78 13.49 -7.46
CA PRO A 171 2.71 13.12 -8.88
C PRO A 171 1.62 12.08 -9.19
N ILE A 172 1.45 11.08 -8.30
CA ILE A 172 0.41 10.06 -8.46
C ILE A 172 -0.99 10.68 -8.33
N ALA A 173 -1.20 11.56 -7.35
CA ALA A 173 -2.49 12.24 -7.15
C ALA A 173 -2.86 13.16 -8.33
N ARG A 174 -1.88 13.89 -8.90
CA ARG A 174 -2.10 14.81 -10.02
C ARG A 174 -2.56 14.13 -11.30
N LYS A 175 -2.03 12.95 -11.62
CA LYS A 175 -2.43 12.20 -12.82
C LYS A 175 -3.94 11.91 -12.83
N ARG A 176 -4.52 11.59 -11.69
CA ARG A 176 -5.98 11.35 -11.56
C ARG A 176 -6.82 12.62 -11.80
N SER A 177 -6.29 13.81 -11.50
CA SER A 177 -7.02 15.06 -11.75
C SER A 177 -7.01 15.47 -13.22
N MET A 178 -5.95 15.15 -13.98
CA MET A 178 -5.88 15.42 -15.41
C MET A 178 -6.85 14.57 -16.23
N ASP A 179 -7.01 13.30 -15.89
CA ASP A 179 -7.98 12.41 -16.56
C ASP A 179 -9.43 12.89 -16.36
N ARG A 180 -9.74 13.54 -15.25
CA ARG A 180 -11.06 14.16 -15.00
C ARG A 180 -11.28 15.41 -15.87
N THR A 181 -10.23 16.17 -16.18
CA THR A 181 -10.30 17.38 -17.00
C THR A 181 -10.46 17.04 -18.49
N LEU A 182 -9.77 16.00 -18.96
CA LEU A 182 -9.87 15.53 -20.35
C LEU A 182 -11.24 14.90 -20.64
N ALA A 183 -11.85 14.21 -19.70
CA ALA A 183 -13.21 13.66 -19.84
C ALA A 183 -14.31 14.75 -19.90
N ARG A 184 -14.03 15.98 -19.41
CA ARG A 184 -14.96 17.11 -19.46
C ARG A 184 -14.81 18.00 -20.69
N SER A 185 -13.70 17.91 -21.42
CA SER A 185 -13.45 18.74 -22.61
C SER A 185 -13.88 18.05 -23.93
N GLY A 186 -14.52 16.89 -23.87
CA GLY A 186 -15.02 16.15 -25.03
C GLY A 186 -16.50 16.32 -25.37
N ASP A 187 -17.26 17.07 -24.57
CA ASP A 187 -18.69 17.37 -24.84
C ASP A 187 -18.83 18.87 -25.12
N GLY A 188 -18.54 19.24 -26.35
CA GLY A 188 -18.77 20.55 -26.92
C GLY A 188 -19.01 20.44 -28.40
#